data_2cdb01d39eb7799e4bce20a7fdd47dd2
#
_entry.id   2cdb01d39eb7799e4bce20a7fdd47dd2
#
_cell.length_a   1.000
_cell.length_b   1.000
_cell.length_c   1.000
_cell.angle_alpha   90.00
_cell.angle_beta   90.00
_cell.angle_gamma   90.00
#
_symmetry.space_group_name_H-M   'P 1'
#
loop_
_entity.id
_entity.type
_entity.pdbx_description
1 polymer ?
#
loop_
_entity_poly.entity_id
_entity_poly.type
_entity_poly.pdbx_seq_one_letter_code
_entity_poly.pdbx_strand_id
1 'polypeptide(L)'
;IALFRTDYAGRGELAERQQKLNIMLNRLTKISEEFNVAVYITNQVQADPGSNMMFVSDPRKPIGGHVLAHASTIRLYLRKGRGDERIAKIYDSPDMPEAEARKSIEFLISSMFDYIYIYIY
;
A
#
# COMPACT_ATOMS: atom_id res chain seq x y z
N ILE A 1 -1.25 -1.93 -8.59
CA ILE A 1 -2.67 -1.57 -8.28
C ILE A 1 -3.09 -0.29 -8.99
N ALA A 2 -2.19 0.68 -9.17
CA ALA A 2 -2.49 1.93 -9.89
C ALA A 2 -3.08 1.72 -11.30
N LEU A 3 -2.68 0.67 -12.01
CA LEU A 3 -3.19 0.33 -13.33
C LEU A 3 -4.72 0.13 -13.37
N PHE A 4 -5.28 -0.46 -12.32
CA PHE A 4 -6.74 -0.58 -12.21
C PHE A 4 -7.48 0.76 -12.21
N ARG A 5 -6.79 1.86 -11.92
CA ARG A 5 -7.40 3.20 -11.97
C ARG A 5 -7.41 3.80 -13.36
N THR A 6 -6.41 3.50 -14.17
CA THR A 6 -6.33 3.99 -15.55
C THR A 6 -7.33 3.30 -16.44
N ASP A 7 -7.52 2.00 -16.25
CA ASP A 7 -8.43 1.19 -17.06
C ASP A 7 -9.92 1.44 -16.73
N TYR A 8 -10.21 1.90 -15.50
CA TYR A 8 -11.57 2.13 -14.99
C TYR A 8 -11.70 3.54 -14.42
N ALA A 9 -11.69 4.54 -15.26
CA ALA A 9 -11.70 5.95 -14.85
C ALA A 9 -13.13 6.54 -14.66
N GLY A 10 -14.15 5.85 -15.17
CA GLY A 10 -15.55 6.27 -15.10
C GLY A 10 -16.17 6.14 -13.72
N ARG A 11 -17.09 7.07 -13.36
CA ARG A 11 -17.81 7.01 -12.07
C ARG A 11 -18.67 5.75 -11.93
N GLY A 12 -19.19 5.19 -13.02
CA GLY A 12 -19.97 3.95 -13.04
C GLY A 12 -19.13 2.67 -12.96
N GLU A 13 -17.82 2.77 -13.21
CA GLU A 13 -16.93 1.62 -13.29
C GLU A 13 -16.25 1.26 -11.94
N LEU A 14 -16.55 2.03 -10.90
CA LEU A 14 -15.97 1.82 -9.57
C LEU A 14 -16.26 0.41 -9.03
N ALA A 15 -17.49 -0.06 -9.18
CA ALA A 15 -17.91 -1.38 -8.70
C ALA A 15 -17.19 -2.50 -9.46
N GLU A 16 -17.10 -2.40 -10.79
CA GLU A 16 -16.40 -3.38 -11.61
C GLU A 16 -14.91 -3.41 -11.29
N ARG A 17 -14.29 -2.25 -11.14
CA ARG A 17 -12.89 -2.15 -10.72
C ARG A 17 -12.64 -2.84 -9.39
N GLN A 18 -13.48 -2.60 -8.40
CA GLN A 18 -13.35 -3.23 -7.09
C GLN A 18 -13.58 -4.73 -7.13
N GLN A 19 -14.53 -5.19 -7.94
CA GLN A 19 -14.77 -6.61 -8.13
C GLN A 19 -13.57 -7.31 -8.76
N LYS A 20 -12.98 -6.76 -9.82
CA LYS A 20 -11.80 -7.32 -10.47
C LYS A 20 -10.57 -7.33 -9.54
N LEU A 21 -10.40 -6.24 -8.79
CA LEU A 21 -9.35 -6.17 -7.77
C LEU A 21 -9.53 -7.27 -6.71
N ASN A 22 -10.74 -7.47 -6.21
CA ASN A 22 -11.04 -8.53 -5.24
C ASN A 22 -10.78 -9.93 -5.80
N ILE A 23 -11.15 -10.19 -7.05
CA ILE A 23 -10.86 -11.47 -7.72
C ILE A 23 -9.35 -11.71 -7.80
N MET A 24 -8.58 -10.70 -8.18
CA MET A 24 -7.12 -10.80 -8.24
C MET A 24 -6.52 -11.11 -6.86
N LEU A 25 -6.93 -10.38 -5.83
CA LEU A 25 -6.43 -10.55 -4.47
C LEU A 25 -6.76 -11.95 -3.92
N ASN A 26 -7.99 -12.42 -4.11
CA ASN A 26 -8.38 -13.76 -3.71
C ASN A 26 -7.57 -14.86 -4.42
N ARG A 27 -7.21 -14.67 -5.69
CA ARG A 27 -6.33 -15.61 -6.41
C ARG A 27 -4.92 -15.61 -5.82
N LEU A 28 -4.38 -14.45 -5.48
CA LEU A 28 -3.06 -14.33 -4.86
C LEU A 28 -3.04 -14.99 -3.47
N THR A 29 -4.09 -14.82 -2.68
CA THR A 29 -4.22 -15.49 -1.38
C THR A 29 -4.24 -17.02 -1.54
N LYS A 30 -5.02 -17.54 -2.49
CA LYS A 30 -5.05 -18.98 -2.76
C LYS A 30 -3.69 -19.53 -3.20
N ILE A 31 -2.96 -18.80 -4.04
CA ILE A 31 -1.60 -19.18 -4.45
C ILE A 31 -0.66 -19.20 -3.23
N SER A 32 -0.74 -18.18 -2.38
CA SER A 32 0.06 -18.11 -1.17
C SER A 32 -0.18 -19.32 -0.25
N GLU A 33 -1.44 -19.71 -0.06
CA GLU A 33 -1.83 -20.85 0.76
C GLU A 33 -1.43 -22.20 0.11
N GLU A 34 -1.73 -22.38 -1.17
CA GLU A 34 -1.48 -23.62 -1.89
C GLU A 34 0.01 -23.96 -2.00
N PHE A 35 0.84 -22.95 -2.25
CA PHE A 35 2.27 -23.12 -2.45
C PHE A 35 3.11 -22.73 -1.22
N ASN A 36 2.48 -22.35 -0.12
CA ASN A 36 3.15 -21.88 1.11
C ASN A 36 4.22 -20.82 0.83
N VAL A 37 3.84 -19.79 0.06
CA VAL A 37 4.72 -18.67 -0.33
C VAL A 37 4.16 -17.35 0.16
N ALA A 38 5.04 -16.42 0.53
CA ALA A 38 4.63 -15.05 0.84
C ALA A 38 4.40 -14.25 -0.43
N VAL A 39 3.31 -13.52 -0.50
CA VAL A 39 2.99 -12.62 -1.60
C VAL A 39 3.17 -11.17 -1.16
N TYR A 40 4.04 -10.45 -1.83
CA TYR A 40 4.28 -9.03 -1.61
C TYR A 40 3.67 -8.20 -2.72
N ILE A 41 2.86 -7.20 -2.35
CA ILE A 41 2.30 -6.25 -3.29
C ILE A 41 2.80 -4.85 -2.95
N THR A 42 3.42 -4.19 -3.88
CA THR A 42 3.73 -2.76 -3.77
C THR A 42 2.58 -1.92 -4.29
N ASN A 43 2.32 -0.81 -3.61
CA ASN A 43 1.24 0.09 -3.96
C ASN A 43 1.65 1.54 -3.77
N GLN A 44 1.03 2.42 -4.51
CA GLN A 44 1.27 3.86 -4.47
C GLN A 44 0.30 4.58 -3.54
N VAL A 45 0.63 5.81 -3.19
CA VAL A 45 -0.23 6.72 -2.45
C VAL A 45 -0.89 7.73 -3.38
N GLN A 46 -2.01 8.27 -2.95
CA GLN A 46 -2.67 9.42 -3.57
C GLN A 46 -2.89 10.51 -2.52
N ALA A 47 -2.90 11.76 -2.94
CA ALA A 47 -3.35 12.85 -2.10
C ALA A 47 -4.84 12.67 -1.75
N ASP A 48 -5.20 12.93 -0.51
CA ASP A 48 -6.59 12.99 -0.06
C ASP A 48 -7.03 14.46 0.06
N PRO A 49 -7.73 15.01 -0.94
CA PRO A 49 -8.15 16.42 -0.93
C PRO A 49 -9.20 16.73 0.16
N GLY A 50 -9.81 15.70 0.75
CA GLY A 50 -10.80 15.84 1.82
C GLY A 50 -10.20 15.85 3.24
N SER A 51 -8.92 15.58 3.39
CA SER A 51 -8.26 15.70 4.69
C SER A 51 -8.02 17.17 5.00
N ASN A 52 -8.65 17.70 6.07
CA ASN A 52 -8.32 19.01 6.60
C ASN A 52 -6.82 19.00 6.97
N MET A 53 -6.00 19.68 6.17
CA MET A 53 -4.53 19.73 6.30
C MET A 53 -4.04 20.20 7.69
N MET A 54 -4.91 20.79 8.50
CA MET A 54 -4.55 21.31 9.83
C MET A 54 -4.35 20.23 10.91
N PHE A 55 -4.89 19.03 10.71
CA PHE A 55 -4.92 18.01 11.78
C PHE A 55 -4.34 16.64 11.40
N VAL A 56 -3.94 16.45 10.15
CA VAL A 56 -3.41 15.16 9.67
C VAL A 56 -1.95 15.32 9.29
N SER A 57 -1.07 14.61 9.98
CA SER A 57 0.38 14.68 9.76
C SER A 57 0.81 14.17 8.37
N ASP A 58 0.02 13.30 7.73
CA ASP A 58 0.25 12.85 6.36
C ASP A 58 -1.10 12.67 5.63
N PRO A 59 -1.45 13.58 4.70
CA PRO A 59 -2.73 13.55 3.97
C PRO A 59 -2.76 12.51 2.84
N ARG A 60 -1.81 11.58 2.78
CA ARG A 60 -1.70 10.59 1.72
C ARG A 60 -2.37 9.29 2.12
N LYS A 61 -3.18 8.77 1.21
CA LYS A 61 -3.85 7.47 1.37
C LYS A 61 -3.37 6.47 0.33
N PRO A 62 -3.27 5.18 0.68
CA PRO A 62 -2.96 4.15 -0.29
C PRO A 62 -4.06 4.04 -1.34
N ILE A 63 -3.67 3.76 -2.58
CA ILE A 63 -4.61 3.44 -3.65
C ILE A 63 -5.20 2.05 -3.39
N GLY A 64 -6.45 1.80 -3.81
CA GLY A 64 -7.10 0.49 -3.68
C GLY A 64 -8.19 0.41 -2.62
N GLY A 65 -8.21 1.39 -1.69
CA GLY A 65 -9.28 1.53 -0.70
C GLY A 65 -9.45 0.31 0.22
N HIS A 66 -10.68 0.11 0.68
CA HIS A 66 -11.00 -0.93 1.67
C HIS A 66 -10.77 -2.36 1.17
N VAL A 67 -10.99 -2.63 -0.12
CA VAL A 67 -10.80 -3.98 -0.69
C VAL A 67 -9.38 -4.48 -0.46
N LEU A 68 -8.39 -3.65 -0.77
CA LEU A 68 -6.99 -4.00 -0.56
C LEU A 68 -6.62 -4.05 0.93
N ALA A 69 -7.16 -3.12 1.72
CA ALA A 69 -6.91 -3.07 3.16
C ALA A 69 -7.41 -4.32 3.90
N HIS A 70 -8.57 -4.86 3.51
CA HIS A 70 -9.13 -6.06 4.15
C HIS A 70 -8.52 -7.36 3.64
N ALA A 71 -8.04 -7.38 2.40
CA ALA A 71 -7.44 -8.59 1.83
C ALA A 71 -6.01 -8.84 2.33
N SER A 72 -5.29 -7.82 2.77
CA SER A 72 -3.90 -7.95 3.22
C SER A 72 -3.80 -8.34 4.69
N THR A 73 -2.85 -9.21 5.03
CA THR A 73 -2.55 -9.60 6.42
C THR A 73 -1.69 -8.56 7.12
N ILE A 74 -0.62 -8.10 6.48
CA ILE A 74 0.29 -7.10 7.02
C ILE A 74 0.41 -5.95 6.05
N ARG A 75 0.41 -4.72 6.56
CA ARG A 75 0.60 -3.50 5.77
C ARG A 75 1.77 -2.69 6.30
N LEU A 76 2.72 -2.41 5.42
CA LEU A 76 3.87 -1.58 5.71
C LEU A 76 3.77 -0.27 4.91
N TYR A 77 4.05 0.83 5.56
CA TYR A 77 4.17 2.13 4.95
C TYR A 77 5.62 2.56 4.90
N LEU A 78 6.15 2.79 3.71
CA LEU A 78 7.49 3.28 3.49
C LEU A 78 7.43 4.74 3.09
N ARG A 79 8.23 5.57 3.75
CA ARG A 79 8.34 7.00 3.43
C ARG A 79 9.77 7.48 3.50
N LYS A 80 10.03 8.56 2.79
CA LYS A 80 11.31 9.27 2.87
C LYS A 80 11.40 10.01 4.21
N GLY A 81 12.55 9.85 4.88
CA GLY A 81 12.94 10.63 6.05
C GLY A 81 13.78 11.85 5.66
N ARG A 82 14.73 12.22 6.50
CA ARG A 82 15.64 13.33 6.26
C ARG A 82 16.86 12.82 5.47
N GLY A 83 17.22 13.49 4.37
CA GLY A 83 18.35 13.08 3.52
C GLY A 83 18.12 11.69 2.91
N ASP A 84 19.07 10.79 3.15
CA ASP A 84 19.04 9.41 2.63
C ASP A 84 18.29 8.43 3.55
N GLU A 85 17.70 8.92 4.61
CA GLU A 85 16.93 8.10 5.54
C GLU A 85 15.62 7.62 4.90
N ARG A 86 15.28 6.35 5.15
CA ARG A 86 13.98 5.76 4.82
C ARG A 86 13.34 5.24 6.09
N ILE A 87 12.07 5.47 6.23
CA ILE A 87 11.28 5.10 7.39
C ILE A 87 10.27 4.06 6.95
N ALA A 88 10.32 2.89 7.59
CA ALA A 88 9.33 1.84 7.45
C ALA A 88 8.45 1.82 8.70
N LYS A 89 7.15 1.94 8.51
CA LYS A 89 6.15 1.89 9.57
C LYS A 89 5.25 0.69 9.38
N ILE A 90 5.03 -0.10 10.43
CA ILE A 90 3.94 -1.08 10.47
C ILE A 90 2.65 -0.29 10.57
N TYR A 91 1.83 -0.35 9.53
CA TYR A 91 0.56 0.36 9.46
C TYR A 91 -0.60 -0.48 9.97
N ASP A 92 -0.50 -1.79 9.75
CA ASP A 92 -1.48 -2.77 10.21
C ASP A 92 -0.83 -4.15 10.27
N SER A 93 -1.07 -4.88 11.35
CA SER A 93 -0.58 -6.25 11.54
C SER A 93 -1.40 -6.93 12.62
N PRO A 94 -1.74 -8.24 12.49
CA PRO A 94 -2.49 -8.97 13.49
C PRO A 94 -1.67 -9.30 14.75
N ASP A 95 -0.35 -9.35 14.64
CA ASP A 95 0.56 -9.84 15.69
C ASP A 95 1.68 -8.86 16.08
N MET A 96 1.87 -7.79 15.31
CA MET A 96 2.89 -6.80 15.60
C MET A 96 2.26 -5.45 15.96
N PRO A 97 2.72 -4.78 17.01
CA PRO A 97 2.25 -3.43 17.33
C PRO A 97 2.73 -2.43 16.29
N GLU A 98 2.06 -1.28 16.24
CA GLU A 98 2.48 -0.16 15.41
C GLU A 98 3.88 0.30 15.83
N ALA A 99 4.83 0.22 14.91
CA ALA A 99 6.24 0.56 15.15
C ALA A 99 6.87 1.16 13.90
N GLU A 100 7.91 1.96 14.09
CA GLU A 100 8.70 2.53 13.01
C GLU A 100 10.16 2.07 13.10
N ALA A 101 10.72 1.71 11.95
CA ALA A 101 12.16 1.47 11.79
C ALA A 101 12.75 2.47 10.80
N ARG A 102 13.97 2.93 11.06
CA ARG A 102 14.71 3.86 10.21
C ARG A 102 15.93 3.17 9.65
N LYS A 103 16.18 3.35 8.36
CA LYS A 103 17.36 2.83 7.68
C LYS A 103 17.91 3.90 6.74
N SER A 104 19.21 4.14 6.80
CA SER A 104 19.92 4.90 5.78
C SER A 104 20.13 4.02 4.57
N ILE A 105 19.78 4.49 3.39
CA ILE A 105 20.03 3.79 2.13
C ILE A 105 21.21 4.49 1.45
N GLU A 106 22.37 3.92 1.61
CA GLU A 106 23.51 4.28 0.81
C GLU A 106 23.33 3.67 -0.58
N PHE A 107 23.21 4.57 -1.57
CA PHE A 107 23.38 4.28 -3.00
C PHE A 107 22.30 3.43 -3.73
N LEU A 108 21.81 3.96 -4.85
CA LEU A 108 21.14 3.44 -6.06
C LEU A 108 19.60 3.40 -6.15
N ILE A 109 18.81 3.44 -5.09
CA ILE A 109 17.33 3.41 -5.22
C ILE A 109 16.68 4.67 -4.63
N SER A 110 17.47 5.67 -4.31
CA SER A 110 17.05 6.82 -3.50
C SER A 110 16.04 7.75 -4.17
N SER A 111 15.95 7.75 -5.49
CA SER A 111 15.11 8.71 -6.22
C SER A 111 13.76 8.15 -6.71
N MET A 112 13.54 6.85 -6.63
CA MET A 112 12.42 6.22 -7.33
C MET A 112 11.13 6.07 -6.49
N PHE A 113 11.24 6.07 -5.14
CA PHE A 113 10.09 5.82 -4.28
C PHE A 113 10.08 6.73 -3.05
N ASP A 114 9.38 7.84 -3.13
CA ASP A 114 9.18 8.70 -1.96
C ASP A 114 8.17 8.10 -0.98
N TYR A 115 7.18 7.33 -1.48
CA TYR A 115 6.12 6.72 -0.67
C TYR A 115 5.59 5.44 -1.32
N ILE A 116 5.63 4.34 -0.56
CA ILE A 116 5.13 3.04 -0.99
C ILE A 116 4.40 2.37 0.17
N TYR A 117 3.28 1.72 -0.12
CA TYR A 117 2.71 0.70 0.75
C TYR A 117 3.10 -0.69 0.26
N ILE A 118 3.47 -1.55 1.20
CA ILE A 118 3.69 -2.97 0.95
C ILE A 118 2.60 -3.75 1.68
N TYR A 119 1.96 -4.65 0.96
CA TYR A 119 0.95 -5.56 1.46
C TYR A 119 1.50 -6.98 1.41
N ILE A 120 1.34 -7.73 2.49
CA ILE A 120 1.81 -9.10 2.62
C ILE A 120 0.59 -9.99 2.90
N TYR A 121 0.53 -11.10 2.21
CA TYR A 121 -0.50 -12.12 2.33
C TYR A 121 0.11 -13.43 2.79
#